data_82ed93ec837d2242371bdc71ed7d083f
#
_entry.id   82ed93ec837d2242371bdc71ed7d083f
#
_cell.length_a   1.000
_cell.length_b   1.000
_cell.length_c   1.000
_cell.angle_alpha   90.00
_cell.angle_beta   90.00
_cell.angle_gamma   90.00
#
_symmetry.space_group_name_H-M   'P 1'
#
loop_
_entity.id
_entity.type
_entity.pdbx_description
1 polymer ?
#
loop_
_entity_poly.entity_id
_entity_poly.type
_entity_poly.pdbx_seq_one_letter_code
_entity_poly.pdbx_strand_id
1 'polypeptide(L)'
;MSRELERNQEATCYLGNLDERVTDEILWELMIQAGPVAHVYLPKDRVTQLHQGFGFAEYNTELDAEYACRVLNGVKLFGKPIR
;
A
#
# COMPACT_ATOMS: atom_id res chain seq x y z
N MET A 1 -0.91 14.42 -21.00
CA MET A 1 -0.76 13.27 -20.15
C MET A 1 -1.22 13.54 -18.71
N SER A 2 -1.89 12.61 -18.14
CA SER A 2 -2.43 12.76 -16.80
C SER A 2 -1.36 12.43 -15.76
N ARG A 3 -1.13 13.36 -14.83
CA ARG A 3 -0.11 13.16 -13.81
C ARG A 3 -0.51 12.13 -12.79
N GLU A 4 -1.81 11.99 -12.56
CA GLU A 4 -2.28 11.05 -11.55
C GLU A 4 -2.09 9.60 -11.99
N LEU A 5 -1.80 9.37 -13.26
CA LEU A 5 -1.50 8.04 -13.74
C LEU A 5 -0.02 7.69 -13.59
N GLU A 6 0.76 8.67 -13.21
CA GLU A 6 2.19 8.48 -13.05
C GLU A 6 2.53 8.32 -11.59
N ARG A 7 3.01 7.16 -11.26
CA ARG A 7 3.43 6.86 -9.91
C ARG A 7 4.95 6.82 -9.88
N ASN A 8 5.53 7.42 -8.85
CA ASN A 8 6.97 7.31 -8.65
C ASN A 8 7.26 5.93 -8.10
N GLN A 9 7.65 5.03 -8.96
CA GLN A 9 7.85 3.64 -8.57
C GLN A 9 8.96 3.45 -7.56
N GLU A 10 9.95 4.33 -7.58
CA GLU A 10 11.05 4.22 -6.63
C GLU A 10 10.65 4.67 -5.25
N ALA A 11 9.59 5.47 -5.16
CA ALA A 11 9.05 5.90 -3.88
C ALA A 11 7.80 5.10 -3.51
N THR A 12 7.59 3.95 -4.14
CA THR A 12 6.39 3.15 -3.94
C THR A 12 6.73 1.84 -3.23
N CYS A 13 5.97 1.55 -2.20
CA CYS A 13 6.09 0.31 -1.45
C CYS A 13 4.98 -0.63 -1.92
N TYR A 14 5.34 -1.83 -2.36
CA TYR A 14 4.39 -2.82 -2.81
C TYR A 14 4.03 -3.75 -1.66
N LEU A 15 2.74 -4.04 -1.51
CA LEU A 15 2.25 -4.83 -0.40
C LEU A 15 1.44 -6.01 -0.91
N GLY A 16 1.73 -7.19 -0.37
CA GLY A 16 1.01 -8.38 -0.76
C GLY A 16 0.44 -9.10 0.45
N ASN A 17 -0.24 -10.19 0.18
CA ASN A 17 -0.84 -11.04 1.20
C ASN A 17 -1.84 -10.31 2.08
N LEU A 18 -2.60 -9.39 1.48
CA LEU A 18 -3.58 -8.59 2.22
C LEU A 18 -4.87 -9.38 2.40
N ASP A 19 -5.34 -9.43 3.65
CA ASP A 19 -6.62 -10.05 3.97
C ASP A 19 -7.74 -9.32 3.24
N GLU A 20 -8.79 -10.05 2.88
CA GLU A 20 -9.89 -9.48 2.12
C GLU A 20 -10.61 -8.35 2.84
N ARG A 21 -10.46 -8.27 4.15
CA ARG A 21 -11.10 -7.23 4.95
C ARG A 21 -10.34 -5.91 4.95
N VAL A 22 -9.13 -5.89 4.36
CA VAL A 22 -8.36 -4.66 4.30
C VAL A 22 -9.04 -3.69 3.34
N THR A 23 -9.23 -2.46 3.79
CA THR A 23 -9.82 -1.40 2.99
C THR A 23 -8.76 -0.35 2.68
N ASP A 24 -9.10 0.57 1.78
CA ASP A 24 -8.21 1.70 1.45
C ASP A 24 -7.85 2.45 2.72
N GLU A 25 -8.83 2.67 3.58
CA GLU A 25 -8.63 3.43 4.81
C GLU A 25 -7.73 2.70 5.80
N ILE A 26 -7.92 1.40 5.92
CA ILE A 26 -7.09 0.60 6.82
C ILE A 26 -5.65 0.59 6.32
N LEU A 27 -5.47 0.44 5.02
CA LEU A 27 -4.14 0.44 4.44
C LEU A 27 -3.47 1.80 4.63
N TRP A 28 -4.22 2.87 4.41
CA TRP A 28 -3.72 4.23 4.63
C TRP A 28 -3.25 4.41 6.07
N GLU A 29 -4.09 4.00 7.02
CA GLU A 29 -3.76 4.14 8.43
C GLU A 29 -2.47 3.42 8.80
N LEU A 30 -2.28 2.24 8.22
CA LEU A 30 -1.05 1.51 8.49
C LEU A 30 0.15 2.19 7.86
N MET A 31 0.01 2.61 6.61
CA MET A 31 1.14 3.14 5.86
C MET A 31 1.65 4.47 6.42
N ILE A 32 0.76 5.31 6.93
CA ILE A 32 1.21 6.59 7.49
C ILE A 32 2.00 6.42 8.78
N GLN A 33 1.94 5.26 9.39
CA GLN A 33 2.76 5.01 10.58
C GLN A 33 4.25 5.01 10.24
N ALA A 34 4.59 4.73 9.00
CA ALA A 34 5.99 4.64 8.60
C ALA A 34 6.52 5.91 7.94
N GLY A 35 5.65 6.85 7.62
CA GLY A 35 6.11 8.10 7.01
C GLY A 35 5.00 8.80 6.25
N PRO A 36 5.31 9.96 5.65
CA PRO A 36 4.31 10.75 4.93
C PRO A 36 3.95 10.11 3.60
N VAL A 37 2.70 9.67 3.48
CA VAL A 37 2.19 8.97 2.32
C VAL A 37 1.58 9.96 1.34
N ALA A 38 1.93 9.82 0.06
CA ALA A 38 1.33 10.63 -0.99
C ALA A 38 0.03 9.98 -1.47
N HIS A 39 0.07 8.68 -1.75
CA HIS A 39 -1.10 7.96 -2.25
C HIS A 39 -1.08 6.52 -1.78
N VAL A 40 -2.28 5.95 -1.65
CA VAL A 40 -2.45 4.53 -1.38
C VAL A 40 -3.35 3.97 -2.47
N TYR A 41 -2.95 2.84 -3.02
CA TYR A 41 -3.69 2.18 -4.09
C TYR A 41 -4.03 0.77 -3.67
N LEU A 42 -5.31 0.42 -3.75
CA LEU A 42 -5.76 -0.93 -3.45
C LEU A 42 -6.63 -1.37 -4.63
N PRO A 43 -5.99 -1.87 -5.71
CA PRO A 43 -6.72 -2.22 -6.93
C PRO A 43 -7.80 -3.24 -6.66
N LYS A 44 -8.95 -3.05 -7.28
CA LYS A 44 -10.10 -3.92 -7.07
C LYS A 44 -10.54 -4.53 -8.38
N ASP A 45 -11.08 -5.75 -8.27
CA ASP A 45 -11.67 -6.41 -9.40
C ASP A 45 -12.85 -5.57 -9.87
N ARG A 46 -12.97 -5.43 -11.18
CA ARG A 46 -13.97 -4.58 -11.79
C ARG A 46 -15.38 -5.07 -11.53
N VAL A 47 -15.55 -6.37 -11.53
CA VAL A 47 -16.87 -6.97 -11.39
C VAL A 47 -17.27 -7.11 -9.93
N THR A 48 -16.39 -7.66 -9.10
CA THR A 48 -16.70 -7.93 -7.71
C THR A 48 -16.47 -6.75 -6.78
N GLN A 49 -15.67 -5.77 -7.22
CA GLN A 49 -15.28 -4.62 -6.42
C GLN A 49 -14.45 -5.01 -5.21
N LEU A 50 -13.85 -6.19 -5.24
CA LEU A 50 -13.00 -6.69 -4.17
C LEU A 50 -11.54 -6.60 -4.59
N HIS A 51 -10.66 -6.27 -3.66
CA HIS A 51 -9.25 -6.25 -3.97
C HIS A 51 -8.74 -7.69 -4.07
N GLN A 52 -7.57 -7.84 -4.70
CA GLN A 52 -7.02 -9.15 -5.01
C GLN A 52 -5.86 -9.54 -4.09
N GLY A 53 -5.74 -8.88 -2.95
CA GLY A 53 -4.75 -9.23 -1.96
C GLY A 53 -3.44 -8.46 -2.09
N PHE A 54 -3.42 -7.41 -2.90
CA PHE A 54 -2.21 -6.59 -3.04
C PHE A 54 -2.57 -5.12 -3.15
N GLY A 55 -1.58 -4.28 -2.85
CA GLY A 55 -1.74 -2.85 -2.96
C GLY A 55 -0.40 -2.16 -3.00
N PHE A 56 -0.44 -0.83 -3.09
CA PHE A 56 0.75 0.01 -3.15
C PHE A 56 0.59 1.22 -2.26
N ALA A 57 1.71 1.68 -1.71
CA ALA A 57 1.73 2.95 -1.01
C ALA A 57 2.87 3.77 -1.58
N GLU A 58 2.54 4.92 -2.14
CA GLU A 58 3.54 5.84 -2.66
C GLU A 58 3.87 6.86 -1.59
N TYR A 59 5.14 6.96 -1.25
CA TYR A 59 5.61 7.90 -0.25
C TYR A 59 6.17 9.15 -0.93
N ASN A 60 6.43 10.17 -0.13
CA ASN A 60 6.94 11.42 -0.70
C ASN A 60 8.38 11.30 -1.19
N THR A 61 9.14 10.38 -0.61
CA THR A 61 10.53 10.17 -1.01
C THR A 61 10.83 8.68 -1.10
N GLU A 62 11.92 8.36 -1.83
CA GLU A 62 12.37 6.98 -1.94
C GLU A 62 12.81 6.41 -0.59
N LEU A 63 13.42 7.24 0.23
CA LEU A 63 13.88 6.79 1.54
C LEU A 63 12.72 6.41 2.44
N ASP A 64 11.63 7.18 2.37
CA ASP A 64 10.45 6.85 3.16
C ASP A 64 9.86 5.52 2.72
N ALA A 65 9.79 5.30 1.40
CA ALA A 65 9.26 4.05 0.88
C ALA A 65 10.12 2.87 1.29
N GLU A 66 11.42 3.02 1.18
CA GLU A 66 12.35 1.96 1.53
C GLU A 66 12.23 1.60 3.00
N TYR A 67 12.14 2.61 3.84
CA TYR A 67 11.96 2.41 5.26
C TYR A 67 10.65 1.68 5.55
N ALA A 68 9.57 2.12 4.90
CA ALA A 68 8.26 1.51 5.11
C ALA A 68 8.24 0.04 4.69
N CYS A 69 8.83 -0.27 3.54
CA CYS A 69 8.90 -1.64 3.06
C CYS A 69 9.62 -2.52 4.08
N ARG A 70 10.65 -1.99 4.70
CA ARG A 70 11.44 -2.76 5.65
C ARG A 70 10.72 -2.96 6.97
N VAL A 71 10.17 -1.88 7.54
CA VAL A 71 9.61 -1.97 8.88
C VAL A 71 8.21 -2.56 8.92
N LEU A 72 7.46 -2.46 7.82
CA LEU A 72 6.10 -2.96 7.80
C LEU A 72 5.97 -4.39 7.28
N ASN A 73 7.04 -4.92 6.71
CA ASN A 73 7.02 -6.29 6.23
C ASN A 73 6.79 -7.24 7.40
N GLY A 74 5.77 -8.09 7.28
CA GLY A 74 5.44 -9.04 8.33
C GLY A 74 4.45 -8.54 9.36
N VAL A 75 4.10 -7.27 9.33
CA VAL A 75 3.08 -6.74 10.23
C VAL A 75 1.75 -7.40 9.88
N LYS A 76 1.01 -7.78 10.90
CA LYS A 76 -0.24 -8.52 10.68
C LYS A 76 -1.44 -7.59 10.66
N LEU A 77 -2.25 -7.75 9.60
CA LEU A 77 -3.56 -7.11 9.51
C LEU A 77 -4.57 -8.24 9.47
N PHE A 78 -5.50 -8.24 10.41
CA PHE A 78 -6.49 -9.31 10.55
C PHE A 78 -5.81 -10.68 10.66
N GLY A 79 -4.66 -10.71 11.32
CA GLY A 79 -3.95 -11.94 11.54
C GLY A 79 -3.10 -12.44 10.40
N LYS A 80 -3.10 -11.75 9.25
CA LYS A 80 -2.28 -12.13 8.09
C LYS A 80 -1.09 -11.19 7.95
N PRO A 81 0.12 -11.73 7.89
CA PRO A 81 1.31 -10.88 7.75
C PRO A 81 1.40 -10.33 6.33
N ILE A 82 1.58 -9.04 6.21
CA ILE A 82 1.78 -8.42 4.90
C ILE A 82 3.21 -8.66 4.42
N ARG A 83 3.37 -8.66 3.11
CA ARG A 83 4.67 -8.96 2.53
C ARG A 83 5.18 -7.84 1.66
#